data_268494bbdfe5c63e4a5f9cb240d1b6ca
#
_entry.id   268494bbdfe5c63e4a5f9cb240d1b6ca
#
_cell.length_a   1.000
_cell.length_b   1.000
_cell.length_c   1.000
_cell.angle_alpha   90.00
_cell.angle_beta   90.00
_cell.angle_gamma   90.00
#
_symmetry.space_group_name_H-M   'P 1'
#
loop_
_entity.id
_entity.type
_entity.pdbx_description
1 polymer ?
#
loop_
_entity_poly.entity_id
_entity_poly.type
_entity_poly.pdbx_seq_one_letter_code
_entity_poly.pdbx_strand_id
1 'polypeptide(L)'
;MLGMGKKKKGKKKRGNKANRKPIPTHEAIVPMSVVEQTRSFTAPRGRLEMGGLLVGHVDAHGRNVCVAGFFPEQIQSTPTYCEFDGSWMAICTAALEYANEAPSGDGSEVPSLRIIGWIHTHPDLGIFLSGTDQSTYRANMRYSPDGRFLAVVVDPLRGEEGVFTSPDRPREFSEATGSLEMSDALSERYLRFLERMEDVRKARGDEALPFIITGDLRRAHVSEGNPDDYLESYLQTIPDIQRSISRLEDSERRVIERVDSHMLELINRLSESERDCERMVGSRIDGLRSEFSSVADSLSCRVSSIEGLCRSLEGVFMSLEALRGSMKHVRIGAPPDTSRIQNSESSSDDEAIDASPLTTGASR
;
A
#
# COMPACT_ATOMS: atom_id res chain seq x y z
N MET A 1 -15.35 -14.62 49.27
CA MET A 1 -14.09 -15.15 48.73
C MET A 1 -14.10 -14.88 47.21
N LEU A 2 -13.39 -13.84 46.80
CA LEU A 2 -13.32 -13.42 45.39
C LEU A 2 -12.01 -13.93 44.82
N GLY A 3 -12.08 -14.84 43.84
CA GLY A 3 -10.95 -15.43 43.14
C GLY A 3 -10.41 -14.51 42.05
N MET A 4 -9.20 -14.00 42.23
CA MET A 4 -8.47 -13.24 41.22
C MET A 4 -7.97 -14.15 40.08
N GLY A 5 -8.54 -14.02 38.89
CA GLY A 5 -8.06 -14.68 37.68
C GLY A 5 -6.79 -14.03 37.12
N LYS A 6 -5.64 -14.72 37.21
CA LYS A 6 -4.37 -14.33 36.58
C LYS A 6 -4.48 -14.44 35.04
N LYS A 7 -4.43 -13.31 34.31
CA LYS A 7 -4.24 -13.26 32.86
C LYS A 7 -2.87 -13.83 32.50
N LYS A 8 -2.82 -15.00 31.86
CA LYS A 8 -1.60 -15.55 31.23
C LYS A 8 -1.27 -14.69 30.00
N LYS A 9 -0.17 -13.94 30.07
CA LYS A 9 0.47 -13.30 28.90
C LYS A 9 0.99 -14.41 27.96
N GLY A 10 0.35 -14.56 26.79
CA GLY A 10 0.80 -15.45 25.73
C GLY A 10 2.18 -15.01 25.23
N LYS A 11 3.20 -15.82 25.46
CA LYS A 11 4.53 -15.69 24.81
C LYS A 11 4.33 -15.92 23.31
N LYS A 12 4.41 -14.85 22.49
CA LYS A 12 4.59 -14.98 21.04
C LYS A 12 5.86 -15.83 20.81
N LYS A 13 5.69 -17.04 20.28
CA LYS A 13 6.80 -17.86 19.78
C LYS A 13 7.51 -17.06 18.68
N ARG A 14 8.67 -16.48 18.98
CA ARG A 14 9.62 -16.02 17.97
C ARG A 14 10.01 -17.26 17.16
N GLY A 15 9.44 -17.38 15.96
CA GLY A 15 9.80 -18.44 15.03
C GLY A 15 11.31 -18.43 14.82
N ASN A 16 11.88 -19.61 14.93
CA ASN A 16 13.31 -19.90 14.84
C ASN A 16 13.84 -19.52 13.44
N LYS A 17 14.26 -18.26 13.25
CA LYS A 17 14.94 -17.78 12.03
C LYS A 17 16.40 -18.26 11.92
N ALA A 18 16.89 -19.01 12.92
CA ALA A 18 18.32 -19.15 13.16
C ALA A 18 19.03 -20.29 12.43
N ASN A 19 18.39 -21.05 11.50
CA ASN A 19 19.06 -22.21 10.90
C ASN A 19 18.69 -22.51 9.43
N ARG A 20 18.32 -21.51 8.64
CA ARG A 20 18.22 -21.72 7.19
C ARG A 20 19.60 -21.47 6.57
N LYS A 21 20.13 -22.49 5.86
CA LYS A 21 21.34 -22.29 5.06
C LYS A 21 21.06 -21.18 4.04
N PRO A 22 21.98 -20.23 3.85
CA PRO A 22 21.84 -19.20 2.82
C PRO A 22 21.67 -19.87 1.44
N ILE A 23 20.80 -19.30 0.62
CA ILE A 23 20.64 -19.72 -0.77
C ILE A 23 21.76 -19.02 -1.55
N PRO A 24 22.67 -19.80 -2.18
CA PRO A 24 23.78 -19.23 -2.92
C PRO A 24 23.25 -18.49 -4.16
N THR A 25 23.94 -17.44 -4.57
CA THR A 25 23.74 -16.79 -5.87
C THR A 25 24.19 -17.74 -6.99
N HIS A 26 23.57 -17.57 -8.15
CA HIS A 26 23.95 -18.26 -9.38
C HIS A 26 23.96 -17.25 -10.53
N GLU A 27 24.58 -17.60 -11.65
CA GLU A 27 24.56 -16.74 -12.82
C GLU A 27 23.23 -16.83 -13.55
N ALA A 28 22.78 -15.69 -14.07
CA ALA A 28 21.57 -15.59 -14.88
C ALA A 28 21.79 -14.59 -16.02
N ILE A 29 21.15 -14.87 -17.14
CA ILE A 29 21.11 -13.99 -18.32
C ILE A 29 19.65 -13.55 -18.49
N VAL A 30 19.41 -12.26 -18.40
CA VAL A 30 18.10 -11.65 -18.66
C VAL A 30 18.30 -10.60 -19.74
N PRO A 31 17.85 -10.82 -20.98
CA PRO A 31 18.04 -9.86 -22.06
C PRO A 31 17.38 -8.50 -21.76
N MET A 32 18.04 -7.41 -22.15
CA MET A 32 17.52 -6.06 -21.97
C MET A 32 16.16 -5.87 -22.63
N SER A 33 15.90 -6.56 -23.74
CA SER A 33 14.59 -6.52 -24.41
C SER A 33 13.42 -6.99 -23.54
N VAL A 34 13.66 -7.88 -22.56
CA VAL A 34 12.63 -8.31 -21.58
C VAL A 34 12.29 -7.14 -20.65
N VAL A 35 13.29 -6.43 -20.18
CA VAL A 35 13.13 -5.25 -19.30
C VAL A 35 12.44 -4.11 -20.02
N GLU A 36 12.87 -3.79 -21.24
CA GLU A 36 12.30 -2.70 -22.05
C GLU A 36 10.84 -2.92 -22.38
N GLN A 37 10.46 -4.16 -22.75
CA GLN A 37 9.07 -4.51 -22.99
C GLN A 37 8.26 -4.44 -21.69
N THR A 38 8.82 -4.88 -20.56
CA THR A 38 8.19 -4.74 -19.25
C THR A 38 7.94 -3.26 -18.93
N ARG A 39 8.92 -2.40 -19.09
CA ARG A 39 8.76 -0.94 -18.87
C ARG A 39 7.66 -0.37 -19.76
N SER A 40 7.70 -0.68 -21.05
CA SER A 40 6.71 -0.16 -22.02
C SER A 40 5.29 -0.59 -21.68
N PHE A 41 5.11 -1.82 -21.20
CA PHE A 41 3.80 -2.35 -20.82
C PHE A 41 3.31 -1.80 -19.47
N THR A 42 4.20 -1.63 -18.50
CA THR A 42 3.81 -1.31 -17.11
C THR A 42 3.84 0.19 -16.81
N ALA A 43 4.64 1.00 -17.48
CA ALA A 43 4.71 2.45 -17.28
C ALA A 43 3.36 3.17 -17.39
N PRO A 44 2.47 2.86 -18.36
CA PRO A 44 1.15 3.47 -18.44
C PRO A 44 0.23 3.19 -17.24
N ARG A 45 0.55 2.18 -16.43
CA ARG A 45 -0.22 1.83 -15.22
C ARG A 45 0.17 2.67 -13.99
N GLY A 46 1.08 3.61 -14.16
CA GLY A 46 1.53 4.54 -13.13
C GLY A 46 2.21 3.84 -11.96
N ARG A 47 1.68 4.02 -10.76
CA ARG A 47 2.27 3.47 -9.52
C ARG A 47 1.76 2.08 -9.13
N LEU A 48 1.03 1.41 -9.99
CA LEU A 48 0.51 0.07 -9.70
C LEU A 48 1.57 -0.99 -9.99
N GLU A 49 1.89 -1.81 -9.01
CA GLU A 49 2.77 -2.96 -9.19
C GLU A 49 2.13 -4.04 -10.07
N MET A 50 2.94 -4.67 -10.88
CA MET A 50 2.56 -5.77 -11.77
C MET A 50 3.49 -6.94 -11.55
N GLY A 51 2.94 -8.17 -11.54
CA GLY A 51 3.69 -9.41 -11.42
C GLY A 51 3.52 -10.29 -12.64
N GLY A 52 4.60 -11.00 -13.02
CA GLY A 52 4.61 -11.92 -14.15
C GLY A 52 5.57 -13.08 -13.95
N LEU A 53 5.52 -14.03 -14.87
CA LEU A 53 6.38 -15.22 -14.88
C LEU A 53 7.44 -15.10 -15.98
N LEU A 54 8.63 -15.64 -15.69
CA LEU A 54 9.74 -15.74 -16.63
C LEU A 54 9.99 -17.19 -17.02
N VAL A 55 10.12 -17.41 -18.31
CA VAL A 55 10.38 -18.69 -18.93
C VAL A 55 11.76 -18.67 -19.58
N GLY A 56 12.46 -19.76 -19.44
CA GLY A 56 13.81 -19.88 -19.94
C GLY A 56 14.29 -21.33 -19.89
N HIS A 57 15.59 -21.48 -19.95
CA HIS A 57 16.30 -22.75 -19.85
C HIS A 57 17.59 -22.59 -19.07
N VAL A 58 18.26 -23.69 -18.80
CA VAL A 58 19.64 -23.69 -18.28
C VAL A 58 20.58 -23.98 -19.46
N ASP A 59 21.55 -23.10 -19.65
CA ASP A 59 22.56 -23.28 -20.70
C ASP A 59 23.62 -24.31 -20.32
N ALA A 60 24.53 -24.58 -21.25
CA ALA A 60 25.64 -25.51 -21.04
C ALA A 60 26.60 -25.11 -19.91
N HIS A 61 26.59 -23.84 -19.49
CA HIS A 61 27.39 -23.35 -18.38
C HIS A 61 26.63 -23.39 -17.05
N GLY A 62 25.40 -23.88 -17.05
CA GLY A 62 24.55 -23.96 -15.86
C GLY A 62 23.93 -22.64 -15.45
N ARG A 63 23.85 -21.63 -16.35
CA ARG A 63 23.21 -20.34 -16.09
C ARG A 63 21.73 -20.41 -16.46
N ASN A 64 20.89 -19.73 -15.69
CA ASN A 64 19.51 -19.49 -16.10
C ASN A 64 19.48 -18.43 -17.22
N VAL A 65 18.88 -18.77 -18.33
CA VAL A 65 18.73 -17.88 -19.49
C VAL A 65 17.24 -17.56 -19.67
N CYS A 66 16.89 -16.32 -19.51
CA CYS A 66 15.53 -15.84 -19.73
C CYS A 66 15.31 -15.59 -21.23
N VAL A 67 14.23 -16.12 -21.78
CA VAL A 67 13.89 -15.94 -23.20
C VAL A 67 12.51 -15.31 -23.38
N ALA A 68 11.58 -15.65 -22.54
CA ALA A 68 10.22 -15.14 -22.62
C ALA A 68 9.65 -14.90 -21.22
N GLY A 69 8.57 -14.14 -21.16
CA GLY A 69 7.80 -13.92 -19.97
C GLY A 69 6.38 -13.52 -20.32
N PHE A 70 5.51 -13.46 -19.34
CA PHE A 70 4.17 -12.96 -19.51
C PHE A 70 3.62 -12.40 -18.18
N PHE A 71 2.69 -11.45 -18.30
CA PHE A 71 1.98 -10.87 -17.18
C PHE A 71 0.54 -11.36 -17.18
N PRO A 72 0.16 -12.25 -16.25
CA PRO A 72 -1.23 -12.64 -16.06
C PRO A 72 -2.08 -11.45 -15.62
N GLU A 73 -3.40 -11.58 -15.73
CA GLU A 73 -4.32 -10.65 -15.10
C GLU A 73 -4.06 -10.59 -13.60
N GLN A 74 -3.93 -9.38 -13.07
CA GLN A 74 -3.65 -9.19 -11.64
C GLN A 74 -4.96 -9.25 -10.85
N ILE A 75 -5.03 -10.17 -9.88
CA ILE A 75 -6.13 -10.23 -8.90
C ILE A 75 -6.08 -8.98 -8.01
N GLN A 76 -4.86 -8.57 -7.63
CA GLN A 76 -4.61 -7.37 -6.86
C GLN A 76 -3.39 -6.65 -7.40
N SER A 77 -3.50 -5.31 -7.52
CA SER A 77 -2.42 -4.43 -7.91
C SER A 77 -2.55 -3.13 -7.12
N THR A 78 -1.54 -2.83 -6.32
CA THR A 78 -1.43 -1.63 -5.48
C THR A 78 -0.04 -1.02 -5.68
N PRO A 79 0.26 0.17 -5.15
CA PRO A 79 1.61 0.74 -5.24
C PRO A 79 2.73 -0.05 -4.56
N THR A 80 2.41 -1.07 -3.76
CA THR A 80 3.40 -1.84 -2.97
C THR A 80 3.10 -3.34 -2.93
N TYR A 81 2.19 -3.81 -3.78
CA TYR A 81 1.82 -5.22 -3.83
C TYR A 81 1.12 -5.57 -5.14
N CYS A 82 1.48 -6.72 -5.70
CA CYS A 82 0.79 -7.33 -6.83
C CYS A 82 0.57 -8.82 -6.61
N GLU A 83 -0.53 -9.33 -7.14
CA GLU A 83 -0.89 -10.75 -7.08
C GLU A 83 -1.67 -11.15 -8.34
N PHE A 84 -1.32 -12.30 -8.90
CA PHE A 84 -2.05 -12.94 -9.99
C PHE A 84 -2.47 -14.35 -9.61
N ASP A 85 -3.41 -14.93 -10.34
CA ASP A 85 -3.93 -16.27 -10.05
C ASP A 85 -2.82 -17.33 -10.14
N GLY A 86 -2.62 -18.07 -9.04
CA GLY A 86 -1.64 -19.15 -8.94
C GLY A 86 -1.86 -20.29 -9.95
N SER A 87 -3.05 -20.41 -10.55
CA SER A 87 -3.32 -21.37 -11.63
C SER A 87 -2.43 -21.15 -12.86
N TRP A 88 -1.94 -19.91 -13.07
CA TRP A 88 -1.02 -19.59 -14.17
C TRP A 88 0.32 -20.33 -14.08
N MET A 89 0.77 -20.66 -12.86
CA MET A 89 1.96 -21.50 -12.68
C MET A 89 1.74 -22.90 -13.28
N ALA A 90 0.59 -23.52 -13.01
CA ALA A 90 0.24 -24.84 -13.54
C ALA A 90 0.02 -24.81 -15.05
N ILE A 91 -0.68 -23.77 -15.54
CA ILE A 91 -0.91 -23.58 -16.99
C ILE A 91 0.41 -23.42 -17.73
N CYS A 92 1.29 -22.56 -17.23
CA CYS A 92 2.61 -22.35 -17.81
C CYS A 92 3.43 -23.65 -17.80
N THR A 93 3.43 -24.40 -16.69
CA THR A 93 4.13 -25.68 -16.60
C THR A 93 3.61 -26.66 -17.64
N ALA A 94 2.30 -26.82 -17.80
CA ALA A 94 1.72 -27.72 -18.80
C ALA A 94 2.05 -27.30 -20.25
N ALA A 95 2.09 -26.00 -20.54
CA ALA A 95 2.51 -25.50 -21.85
C ALA A 95 4.00 -25.77 -22.13
N LEU A 96 4.84 -25.65 -21.10
CA LEU A 96 6.27 -25.99 -21.20
C LEU A 96 6.51 -27.49 -21.40
N GLU A 97 5.78 -28.32 -20.69
CA GLU A 97 5.82 -29.80 -20.89
C GLU A 97 5.46 -30.15 -22.33
N TYR A 98 4.36 -29.60 -22.85
CA TYR A 98 3.96 -29.77 -24.25
C TYR A 98 5.06 -29.35 -25.23
N ALA A 99 5.71 -28.22 -25.00
CA ALA A 99 6.79 -27.73 -25.85
C ALA A 99 8.04 -28.62 -25.75
N ASN A 100 8.34 -29.17 -24.58
CA ASN A 100 9.49 -30.03 -24.33
C ASN A 100 9.33 -31.44 -24.89
N GLU A 101 8.11 -31.95 -25.09
CA GLU A 101 7.84 -33.28 -25.70
C GLU A 101 8.18 -33.33 -27.19
N ALA A 102 8.33 -32.18 -27.86
CA ALA A 102 8.68 -32.16 -29.26
C ALA A 102 10.10 -32.69 -29.51
N PRO A 103 10.26 -33.69 -30.38
CA PRO A 103 11.59 -34.11 -30.78
C PRO A 103 12.28 -32.97 -31.54
N SER A 104 13.60 -32.81 -31.31
CA SER A 104 14.42 -31.92 -32.13
C SER A 104 14.52 -32.54 -33.55
N GLY A 105 14.18 -31.76 -34.58
CA GLY A 105 14.13 -32.23 -35.96
C GLY A 105 15.50 -32.73 -36.48
N ASP A 106 16.60 -32.27 -35.91
CA ASP A 106 17.98 -32.58 -36.26
C ASP A 106 18.65 -33.58 -35.27
N GLY A 107 17.93 -34.05 -34.25
CA GLY A 107 18.47 -34.91 -33.20
C GLY A 107 19.44 -34.24 -32.23
N SER A 108 19.56 -32.93 -32.27
CA SER A 108 20.37 -32.14 -31.31
C SER A 108 19.76 -32.19 -29.92
N GLU A 109 20.60 -32.14 -28.89
CA GLU A 109 20.14 -32.02 -27.50
C GLU A 109 19.76 -30.57 -27.23
N VAL A 110 18.45 -30.31 -27.20
CA VAL A 110 17.90 -28.97 -26.91
C VAL A 110 17.58 -28.87 -25.44
N PRO A 111 18.01 -27.78 -24.74
CA PRO A 111 17.68 -27.57 -23.33
C PRO A 111 16.18 -27.56 -23.08
N SER A 112 15.76 -28.24 -21.99
CA SER A 112 14.35 -28.21 -21.59
C SER A 112 13.95 -26.80 -21.09
N LEU A 113 12.81 -26.32 -21.59
CA LEU A 113 12.20 -25.09 -21.14
C LEU A 113 11.59 -25.28 -19.75
N ARG A 114 11.66 -24.24 -18.94
CA ARG A 114 11.09 -24.26 -17.59
C ARG A 114 10.73 -22.84 -17.12
N ILE A 115 9.94 -22.75 -16.07
CA ILE A 115 9.80 -21.48 -15.32
C ILE A 115 11.12 -21.26 -14.58
N ILE A 116 11.83 -20.19 -14.91
CA ILE A 116 13.12 -19.86 -14.32
C ILE A 116 13.03 -18.77 -13.26
N GLY A 117 11.93 -18.05 -13.23
CA GLY A 117 11.80 -16.92 -12.34
C GLY A 117 10.46 -16.22 -12.45
N TRP A 118 10.41 -15.07 -11.83
CA TRP A 118 9.30 -14.14 -11.87
C TRP A 118 9.82 -12.72 -12.08
N ILE A 119 8.99 -11.87 -12.62
CA ILE A 119 9.25 -10.44 -12.82
C ILE A 119 8.16 -9.64 -12.14
N HIS A 120 8.52 -8.54 -11.51
CA HIS A 120 7.54 -7.60 -10.99
C HIS A 120 8.07 -6.18 -11.03
N THR A 121 7.17 -5.22 -10.86
CA THR A 121 7.52 -3.82 -10.93
C THR A 121 7.47 -3.15 -9.56
N HIS A 122 8.38 -2.19 -9.35
CA HIS A 122 8.44 -1.30 -8.19
C HIS A 122 8.31 0.16 -8.63
N PRO A 123 7.13 0.65 -9.05
CA PRO A 123 7.00 1.98 -9.63
C PRO A 123 7.35 3.08 -8.62
N ASP A 124 8.45 3.82 -8.88
CA ASP A 124 9.00 4.89 -8.02
C ASP A 124 9.51 4.43 -6.64
N LEU A 125 9.81 3.13 -6.48
CA LEU A 125 10.33 2.57 -5.23
C LEU A 125 11.82 2.21 -5.28
N GLY A 126 12.39 2.08 -6.50
CA GLY A 126 13.77 1.62 -6.73
C GLY A 126 13.92 0.10 -6.65
N ILE A 127 15.17 -0.37 -6.74
CA ILE A 127 15.50 -1.79 -6.97
C ILE A 127 15.94 -2.47 -5.68
N PHE A 128 15.10 -3.39 -5.18
CA PHE A 128 15.35 -4.25 -4.02
C PHE A 128 14.31 -5.38 -3.96
N LEU A 129 14.53 -6.39 -3.12
CA LEU A 129 13.49 -7.36 -2.76
C LEU A 129 12.90 -7.02 -1.39
N SER A 130 11.60 -6.75 -1.33
CA SER A 130 10.86 -6.56 -0.08
C SER A 130 10.81 -7.86 0.75
N GLY A 131 10.31 -7.80 1.98
CA GLY A 131 10.10 -9.01 2.79
C GLY A 131 9.09 -9.98 2.18
N THR A 132 8.08 -9.45 1.47
CA THR A 132 7.11 -10.23 0.70
C THR A 132 7.78 -10.91 -0.47
N ASP A 133 8.58 -10.18 -1.26
CA ASP A 133 9.32 -10.72 -2.41
C ASP A 133 10.26 -11.84 -2.02
N GLN A 134 11.01 -11.66 -0.94
CA GLN A 134 11.88 -12.71 -0.42
C GLN A 134 11.10 -13.98 -0.03
N SER A 135 9.88 -13.82 0.50
CA SER A 135 9.01 -14.94 0.86
C SER A 135 8.44 -15.62 -0.37
N THR A 136 7.99 -14.84 -1.36
CA THR A 136 7.50 -15.31 -2.67
C THR A 136 8.61 -16.01 -3.43
N TYR A 137 9.82 -15.47 -3.45
CA TYR A 137 10.99 -16.12 -4.05
C TYR A 137 11.20 -17.52 -3.49
N ARG A 138 11.27 -17.64 -2.15
CA ARG A 138 11.47 -18.95 -1.49
C ARG A 138 10.34 -19.92 -1.73
N ALA A 139 9.11 -19.46 -1.80
CA ALA A 139 7.95 -20.29 -2.09
C ALA A 139 7.99 -20.84 -3.51
N ASN A 140 8.46 -20.04 -4.47
CA ASN A 140 8.50 -20.38 -5.88
C ASN A 140 9.75 -21.16 -6.31
N MET A 141 10.81 -21.18 -5.53
CA MET A 141 12.00 -22.01 -5.80
C MET A 141 11.69 -23.50 -6.03
N ARG A 142 10.57 -24.00 -5.49
CA ARG A 142 10.12 -25.38 -5.73
C ARG A 142 9.82 -25.71 -7.20
N TYR A 143 9.56 -24.70 -8.02
CA TYR A 143 9.34 -24.86 -9.45
C TYR A 143 10.64 -24.95 -10.24
N SER A 144 11.78 -24.78 -9.59
CA SER A 144 13.11 -24.96 -10.16
C SER A 144 13.78 -26.17 -9.51
N PRO A 145 13.87 -27.34 -10.21
CA PRO A 145 14.36 -28.59 -9.63
C PRO A 145 15.78 -28.51 -9.06
N ASP A 146 16.62 -27.63 -9.62
CA ASP A 146 17.99 -27.40 -9.19
C ASP A 146 18.13 -26.24 -8.18
N GLY A 147 17.00 -25.65 -7.73
CA GLY A 147 16.98 -24.53 -6.81
C GLY A 147 17.45 -23.19 -7.40
N ARG A 148 17.68 -23.13 -8.71
CA ARG A 148 18.10 -21.92 -9.42
C ARG A 148 16.88 -21.17 -9.92
N PHE A 149 16.41 -20.26 -9.14
CA PHE A 149 15.28 -19.39 -9.47
C PHE A 149 15.75 -17.94 -9.47
N LEU A 150 15.15 -17.07 -10.25
CA LEU A 150 15.51 -15.65 -10.28
C LEU A 150 14.28 -14.76 -10.08
N ALA A 151 14.53 -13.53 -9.63
CA ALA A 151 13.54 -12.47 -9.61
C ALA A 151 14.08 -11.28 -10.38
N VAL A 152 13.25 -10.70 -11.24
CA VAL A 152 13.56 -9.45 -11.92
C VAL A 152 12.67 -8.37 -11.34
N VAL A 153 13.28 -7.28 -10.89
CA VAL A 153 12.57 -6.09 -10.42
C VAL A 153 12.80 -4.98 -11.43
N VAL A 154 11.73 -4.34 -11.87
CA VAL A 154 11.79 -3.22 -12.81
C VAL A 154 11.09 -2.03 -12.19
N ASP A 155 11.75 -0.88 -12.14
CA ASP A 155 11.12 0.39 -11.84
C ASP A 155 10.83 1.13 -13.16
N PRO A 156 9.58 1.08 -13.65
CA PRO A 156 9.25 1.67 -14.94
C PRO A 156 9.26 3.20 -14.93
N LEU A 157 9.16 3.83 -13.75
CA LEU A 157 9.12 5.27 -13.61
C LEU A 157 10.51 5.88 -13.46
N ARG A 158 11.48 5.14 -12.87
CA ARG A 158 12.87 5.56 -12.75
C ARG A 158 13.76 5.03 -13.87
N GLY A 159 13.27 4.06 -14.64
CA GLY A 159 14.06 3.41 -15.68
C GLY A 159 15.15 2.49 -15.14
N GLU A 160 14.98 1.97 -13.92
CA GLU A 160 15.94 1.09 -13.24
C GLU A 160 15.49 -0.38 -13.34
N GLU A 161 16.42 -1.32 -13.26
CA GLU A 161 16.17 -2.76 -13.19
C GLU A 161 17.21 -3.48 -12.36
N GLY A 162 16.83 -4.69 -11.88
CA GLY A 162 17.75 -5.58 -11.19
C GLY A 162 17.34 -7.04 -11.28
N VAL A 163 18.33 -7.90 -11.49
CA VAL A 163 18.20 -9.35 -11.54
C VAL A 163 18.75 -9.94 -10.25
N PHE A 164 17.88 -10.56 -9.48
CA PHE A 164 18.20 -11.19 -8.20
C PHE A 164 18.24 -12.71 -8.34
N THR A 165 19.31 -13.31 -7.91
CA THR A 165 19.52 -14.76 -7.94
C THR A 165 19.56 -15.40 -6.54
N SER A 166 19.33 -14.60 -5.50
CA SER A 166 19.18 -15.09 -4.13
C SER A 166 18.23 -14.17 -3.31
N PRO A 167 17.26 -14.74 -2.60
CA PRO A 167 16.39 -13.97 -1.71
C PRO A 167 17.08 -13.52 -0.42
N ASP A 168 18.26 -14.05 -0.11
CA ASP A 168 19.02 -13.72 1.10
C ASP A 168 19.89 -12.47 0.92
N ARG A 169 19.95 -11.95 -0.31
CA ARG A 169 20.69 -10.75 -0.70
C ARG A 169 19.77 -9.74 -1.37
N PRO A 170 18.82 -9.15 -0.63
CA PRO A 170 17.72 -8.37 -1.19
C PRO A 170 18.11 -7.02 -1.80
N ARG A 171 19.38 -6.65 -1.76
CA ARG A 171 19.93 -5.42 -2.35
C ARG A 171 21.13 -5.67 -3.26
N GLU A 172 21.51 -6.94 -3.46
CA GLU A 172 22.57 -7.34 -4.38
C GLU A 172 21.90 -7.90 -5.65
N PHE A 173 22.07 -7.23 -6.75
CA PHE A 173 21.51 -7.60 -8.05
C PHE A 173 22.56 -7.38 -9.15
N SER A 174 22.36 -8.05 -10.27
CA SER A 174 23.04 -7.79 -11.53
C SER A 174 22.13 -7.00 -12.46
N GLU A 175 22.72 -6.34 -13.45
CA GLU A 175 21.97 -5.69 -14.51
C GLU A 175 21.50 -6.70 -15.55
N ALA A 176 20.47 -6.34 -16.34
CA ALA A 176 20.06 -7.09 -17.50
C ALA A 176 21.17 -7.08 -18.55
N THR A 177 21.32 -8.18 -19.28
CA THR A 177 22.32 -8.32 -20.34
C THR A 177 21.79 -7.76 -21.68
N GLY A 178 22.65 -7.68 -22.69
CA GLY A 178 22.28 -7.17 -24.02
C GLY A 178 21.29 -8.08 -24.77
N SER A 179 21.79 -8.89 -25.68
CA SER A 179 21.02 -9.82 -26.50
C SER A 179 21.41 -11.28 -26.21
N LEU A 180 20.57 -12.18 -26.67
CA LEU A 180 20.76 -13.62 -26.55
C LEU A 180 20.75 -14.23 -27.96
N GLU A 181 21.71 -15.09 -28.25
CA GLU A 181 21.69 -15.94 -29.44
C GLU A 181 21.05 -17.30 -29.10
N MET A 182 20.16 -17.75 -29.97
CA MET A 182 19.48 -19.05 -29.82
C MET A 182 19.71 -19.91 -31.07
N SER A 183 19.79 -21.22 -30.87
CA SER A 183 19.72 -22.18 -32.00
C SER A 183 18.29 -22.24 -32.55
N ASP A 184 18.16 -22.61 -33.82
CA ASP A 184 16.87 -22.75 -34.48
C ASP A 184 15.97 -23.78 -33.74
N ALA A 185 16.51 -24.92 -33.33
CA ALA A 185 15.79 -25.96 -32.61
C ALA A 185 15.28 -25.45 -31.21
N LEU A 186 16.04 -24.58 -30.53
CA LEU A 186 15.60 -23.98 -29.29
C LEU A 186 14.51 -22.93 -29.58
N SER A 187 14.66 -22.12 -30.63
CA SER A 187 13.67 -21.14 -31.07
C SER A 187 12.33 -21.81 -31.40
N GLU A 188 12.34 -22.92 -32.16
CA GLU A 188 11.13 -23.69 -32.48
C GLU A 188 10.42 -24.19 -31.22
N ARG A 189 11.17 -24.68 -30.23
CA ARG A 189 10.61 -25.10 -28.94
C ARG A 189 9.93 -23.96 -28.19
N TYR A 190 10.51 -22.77 -28.21
CA TYR A 190 9.88 -21.57 -27.62
C TYR A 190 8.63 -21.13 -28.38
N LEU A 191 8.65 -21.20 -29.71
CA LEU A 191 7.48 -20.85 -30.52
C LEU A 191 6.30 -21.76 -30.20
N ARG A 192 6.53 -23.08 -30.06
CA ARG A 192 5.49 -24.04 -29.62
C ARG A 192 4.93 -23.69 -28.23
N PHE A 193 5.80 -23.30 -27.31
CA PHE A 193 5.35 -22.81 -25.99
C PHE A 193 4.45 -21.59 -26.13
N LEU A 194 4.85 -20.58 -26.92
CA LEU A 194 4.09 -19.36 -27.11
C LEU A 194 2.75 -19.63 -27.80
N GLU A 195 2.73 -20.49 -28.84
CA GLU A 195 1.50 -20.93 -29.50
C GLU A 195 0.53 -21.58 -28.51
N ARG A 196 1.02 -22.49 -27.69
CA ARG A 196 0.20 -23.16 -26.68
C ARG A 196 -0.36 -22.20 -25.64
N MET A 197 0.43 -21.23 -25.20
CA MET A 197 -0.02 -20.20 -24.26
C MET A 197 -1.05 -19.26 -24.90
N GLU A 198 -0.90 -18.94 -26.18
CA GLU A 198 -1.86 -18.15 -26.94
C GLU A 198 -3.21 -18.87 -27.08
N ASP A 199 -3.21 -20.17 -27.34
CA ASP A 199 -4.43 -21.00 -27.36
C ASP A 199 -5.16 -20.97 -26.02
N VAL A 200 -4.42 -21.08 -24.93
CA VAL A 200 -4.99 -21.00 -23.56
C VAL A 200 -5.58 -19.62 -23.32
N ARG A 201 -4.89 -18.56 -23.73
CA ARG A 201 -5.36 -17.19 -23.61
C ARG A 201 -6.68 -17.00 -24.37
N LYS A 202 -6.75 -17.44 -25.62
CA LYS A 202 -7.97 -17.40 -26.44
C LYS A 202 -9.10 -18.20 -25.81
N ALA A 203 -8.83 -19.39 -25.32
CA ALA A 203 -9.83 -20.26 -24.70
C ALA A 203 -10.41 -19.66 -23.41
N ARG A 204 -9.61 -18.89 -22.65
CA ARG A 204 -10.05 -18.21 -21.43
C ARG A 204 -10.76 -16.86 -21.72
N GLY A 205 -10.68 -16.36 -22.94
CA GLY A 205 -11.17 -15.02 -23.28
C GLY A 205 -10.33 -13.90 -22.67
N ASP A 206 -9.11 -14.19 -22.27
CA ASP A 206 -8.22 -13.27 -21.63
C ASP A 206 -7.40 -12.52 -22.69
N GLU A 207 -7.83 -11.31 -23.03
CA GLU A 207 -7.14 -10.44 -23.99
C GLU A 207 -5.88 -9.76 -23.40
N ALA A 208 -5.66 -9.89 -22.10
CA ALA A 208 -4.77 -9.00 -21.37
C ALA A 208 -3.38 -9.58 -21.07
N LEU A 209 -3.02 -10.76 -21.56
CA LEU A 209 -1.70 -11.33 -21.31
C LEU A 209 -0.66 -10.82 -22.32
N PRO A 210 0.12 -9.79 -21.99
CA PRO A 210 1.23 -9.39 -22.84
C PRO A 210 2.35 -10.42 -22.69
N PHE A 211 2.78 -10.99 -23.81
CA PHE A 211 3.98 -11.76 -23.89
C PHE A 211 5.19 -10.85 -24.08
N ILE A 212 6.20 -11.09 -23.28
CA ILE A 212 7.50 -10.48 -23.41
C ILE A 212 8.42 -11.53 -24.04
N ILE A 213 8.91 -11.26 -25.22
CA ILE A 213 9.80 -12.17 -25.94
C ILE A 213 11.08 -11.45 -26.34
N THR A 214 12.18 -12.21 -26.39
CA THR A 214 13.44 -11.63 -26.86
C THR A 214 13.39 -11.25 -28.35
N GLY A 215 14.22 -10.31 -28.76
CA GLY A 215 14.30 -9.91 -30.16
C GLY A 215 14.77 -11.05 -31.09
N ASP A 216 15.57 -11.96 -30.57
CA ASP A 216 16.09 -13.10 -31.33
C ASP A 216 14.98 -14.12 -31.60
N LEU A 217 14.11 -14.36 -30.64
CA LEU A 217 12.94 -15.25 -30.85
C LEU A 217 11.97 -14.66 -31.89
N ARG A 218 11.79 -13.34 -31.93
CA ARG A 218 11.01 -12.68 -32.99
C ARG A 218 11.60 -12.87 -34.37
N ARG A 219 12.93 -12.75 -34.49
CA ARG A 219 13.63 -12.94 -35.77
C ARG A 219 13.52 -14.38 -36.29
N ALA A 220 13.66 -15.38 -35.41
CA ALA A 220 13.46 -16.77 -35.77
C ALA A 220 12.05 -17.07 -36.32
N HIS A 221 11.03 -16.46 -35.70
CA HIS A 221 9.65 -16.59 -36.17
C HIS A 221 9.40 -15.98 -37.56
N VAL A 222 10.23 -15.02 -37.94
CA VAL A 222 10.13 -14.29 -39.22
C VAL A 222 10.92 -14.98 -40.37
N SER A 223 11.94 -15.75 -40.04
CA SER A 223 12.87 -16.30 -41.06
C SER A 223 12.38 -17.59 -41.76
N GLU A 224 11.31 -18.24 -41.28
CA GLU A 224 10.81 -19.50 -41.87
C GLU A 224 9.87 -19.30 -43.08
N GLY A 225 9.52 -18.05 -43.45
CA GLY A 225 8.67 -17.75 -44.59
C GLY A 225 9.40 -17.19 -45.80
N ASN A 226 8.89 -17.53 -47.02
CA ASN A 226 9.31 -16.84 -48.23
C ASN A 226 9.10 -15.31 -48.07
N PRO A 227 10.08 -14.44 -48.39
CA PRO A 227 9.92 -12.98 -48.27
C PRO A 227 8.66 -12.42 -48.90
N ASP A 228 8.19 -13.01 -50.01
CA ASP A 228 6.97 -12.57 -50.73
C ASP A 228 5.68 -12.96 -49.95
N ASP A 229 5.64 -14.17 -49.36
CA ASP A 229 4.52 -14.60 -48.47
C ASP A 229 4.49 -13.75 -47.17
N TYR A 230 5.65 -13.29 -46.76
CA TYR A 230 5.79 -12.41 -45.62
C TYR A 230 5.20 -11.00 -45.89
N LEU A 231 5.52 -10.46 -47.02
CA LEU A 231 4.97 -9.14 -47.45
C LEU A 231 3.45 -9.21 -47.58
N GLU A 232 2.91 -10.28 -48.15
CA GLU A 232 1.49 -10.50 -48.31
C GLU A 232 0.78 -10.75 -46.98
N SER A 233 1.36 -11.54 -46.08
CA SER A 233 0.91 -11.72 -44.70
C SER A 233 0.93 -10.41 -43.92
N TYR A 234 2.00 -9.60 -44.08
CA TYR A 234 2.14 -8.32 -43.41
C TYR A 234 1.10 -7.32 -43.92
N LEU A 235 0.86 -7.30 -45.23
CA LEU A 235 -0.20 -6.46 -45.85
C LEU A 235 -1.61 -6.89 -45.42
N GLN A 236 -1.84 -8.19 -45.18
CA GLN A 236 -3.09 -8.70 -44.61
C GLN A 236 -3.28 -8.38 -43.14
N THR A 237 -2.20 -8.20 -42.35
CA THR A 237 -2.27 -7.84 -40.92
C THR A 237 -2.50 -6.33 -40.72
N ILE A 238 -2.20 -5.47 -41.70
CA ILE A 238 -2.39 -4.03 -41.57
C ILE A 238 -3.86 -3.66 -41.25
N PRO A 239 -4.90 -4.23 -41.91
CA PRO A 239 -6.28 -3.97 -41.54
C PRO A 239 -6.67 -4.45 -40.16
N ASP A 240 -6.04 -5.53 -39.67
CA ASP A 240 -6.26 -6.07 -38.32
C ASP A 240 -5.60 -5.20 -37.27
N ILE A 241 -4.41 -4.69 -37.55
CA ILE A 241 -3.72 -3.70 -36.72
C ILE A 241 -4.55 -2.40 -36.67
N GLN A 242 -5.04 -1.92 -37.79
CA GLN A 242 -5.89 -0.72 -37.87
C GLN A 242 -7.18 -0.91 -37.04
N ARG A 243 -7.84 -2.09 -37.19
CA ARG A 243 -9.00 -2.44 -36.37
C ARG A 243 -8.69 -2.51 -34.89
N SER A 244 -7.53 -3.03 -34.53
CA SER A 244 -7.08 -3.10 -33.15
C SER A 244 -6.77 -1.72 -32.58
N ILE A 245 -6.15 -0.84 -33.36
CA ILE A 245 -5.91 0.56 -32.99
C ILE A 245 -7.25 1.27 -32.78
N SER A 246 -8.21 1.13 -33.70
CA SER A 246 -9.54 1.76 -33.55
C SER A 246 -10.28 1.23 -32.30
N ARG A 247 -10.18 -0.06 -32.00
CA ARG A 247 -10.74 -0.64 -30.77
C ARG A 247 -10.07 -0.09 -29.50
N LEU A 248 -8.75 0.12 -29.53
CA LEU A 248 -8.01 0.73 -28.43
C LEU A 248 -8.44 2.19 -28.22
N GLU A 249 -8.54 2.97 -29.30
CA GLU A 249 -9.02 4.35 -29.27
C GLU A 249 -10.46 4.46 -28.72
N ASP A 250 -11.36 3.55 -29.12
CA ASP A 250 -12.71 3.48 -28.58
C ASP A 250 -12.75 3.02 -27.12
N SER A 251 -11.82 2.15 -26.72
CA SER A 251 -11.67 1.73 -25.33
C SER A 251 -11.13 2.87 -24.47
N GLU A 252 -10.12 3.57 -24.95
CA GLU A 252 -9.55 4.75 -24.30
C GLU A 252 -10.61 5.83 -24.09
N ARG A 253 -11.38 6.14 -25.14
CA ARG A 253 -12.49 7.11 -25.06
C ARG A 253 -13.50 6.72 -23.98
N ARG A 254 -13.91 5.44 -23.93
CA ARG A 254 -14.83 4.94 -22.88
C ARG A 254 -14.26 5.01 -21.49
N VAL A 255 -12.94 4.82 -21.33
CA VAL A 255 -12.26 4.96 -20.03
C VAL A 255 -12.25 6.43 -19.62
N ILE A 256 -11.91 7.34 -20.55
CA ILE A 256 -11.90 8.78 -20.28
C ILE A 256 -13.30 9.26 -19.88
N GLU A 257 -14.35 8.90 -20.64
CA GLU A 257 -15.74 9.26 -20.32
C GLU A 257 -16.17 8.74 -18.94
N ARG A 258 -15.71 7.55 -18.56
CA ARG A 258 -16.01 6.97 -17.23
C ARG A 258 -15.27 7.69 -16.13
N VAL A 259 -14.00 8.03 -16.34
CA VAL A 259 -13.19 8.82 -15.40
C VAL A 259 -13.80 10.19 -15.19
N ASP A 260 -14.18 10.87 -16.28
CA ASP A 260 -14.82 12.20 -16.22
C ASP A 260 -16.14 12.13 -15.44
N SER A 261 -16.96 11.10 -15.70
CA SER A 261 -18.23 10.90 -14.97
C SER A 261 -17.99 10.67 -13.48
N HIS A 262 -17.00 9.85 -13.11
CA HIS A 262 -16.65 9.64 -11.71
C HIS A 262 -16.05 10.90 -11.05
N MET A 263 -15.24 11.64 -11.78
CA MET A 263 -14.70 12.91 -11.28
C MET A 263 -15.82 13.92 -10.98
N LEU A 264 -16.79 14.06 -11.88
CA LEU A 264 -17.97 14.93 -11.67
C LEU A 264 -18.79 14.47 -10.45
N GLU A 265 -19.00 13.17 -10.29
CA GLU A 265 -19.70 12.63 -9.12
C GLU A 265 -18.94 12.94 -7.82
N LEU A 266 -17.61 12.74 -7.80
CA LEU A 266 -16.78 13.07 -6.65
C LEU A 266 -16.79 14.57 -6.31
N ILE A 267 -16.72 15.43 -7.31
CA ILE A 267 -16.81 16.90 -7.12
C ILE A 267 -18.16 17.28 -6.51
N ASN A 268 -19.26 16.69 -7.01
CA ASN A 268 -20.59 16.94 -6.45
C ASN A 268 -20.69 16.49 -5.00
N ARG A 269 -20.21 15.28 -4.66
CA ARG A 269 -20.20 14.75 -3.29
C ARG A 269 -19.33 15.59 -2.35
N LEU A 270 -18.17 16.07 -2.83
CA LEU A 270 -17.33 17.00 -2.05
C LEU A 270 -18.06 18.31 -1.78
N SER A 271 -18.70 18.89 -2.79
CA SER A 271 -19.47 20.14 -2.64
C SER A 271 -20.68 19.99 -1.72
N GLU A 272 -21.34 18.84 -1.72
CA GLU A 272 -22.41 18.54 -0.76
C GLU A 272 -21.85 18.39 0.66
N SER A 273 -20.75 17.67 0.82
CA SER A 273 -20.08 17.50 2.12
C SER A 273 -19.59 18.84 2.71
N GLU A 274 -19.07 19.72 1.84
CA GLU A 274 -18.65 21.07 2.23
C GLU A 274 -19.83 21.88 2.76
N ARG A 275 -20.96 21.92 2.03
CA ARG A 275 -22.19 22.61 2.46
C ARG A 275 -22.75 22.03 3.76
N ASP A 276 -22.67 20.70 3.95
CA ASP A 276 -23.10 20.06 5.19
C ASP A 276 -22.20 20.44 6.37
N CYS A 277 -20.90 20.49 6.13
CA CYS A 277 -19.93 20.96 7.11
C CYS A 277 -20.17 22.42 7.49
N GLU A 278 -20.39 23.30 6.52
CA GLU A 278 -20.72 24.72 6.77
C GLU A 278 -22.01 24.87 7.58
N ARG A 279 -23.07 24.09 7.25
CA ARG A 279 -24.32 24.11 8.01
C ARG A 279 -24.13 23.62 9.44
N MET A 280 -23.35 22.56 9.64
CA MET A 280 -23.06 22.03 10.96
C MET A 280 -22.23 22.99 11.80
N VAL A 281 -21.22 23.62 11.22
CA VAL A 281 -20.39 24.64 11.88
C VAL A 281 -21.22 25.87 12.21
N GLY A 282 -22.03 26.36 11.28
CA GLY A 282 -22.96 27.49 11.51
C GLY A 282 -23.89 27.22 12.69
N SER A 283 -24.57 26.08 12.69
CA SER A 283 -25.45 25.66 13.79
C SER A 283 -24.72 25.58 15.14
N ARG A 284 -23.47 25.08 15.13
CA ARG A 284 -22.67 25.01 16.37
C ARG A 284 -22.26 26.40 16.88
N ILE A 285 -21.90 27.30 15.97
CA ILE A 285 -21.59 28.69 16.31
C ILE A 285 -22.81 29.40 16.91
N ASP A 286 -23.98 29.21 16.32
CA ASP A 286 -25.24 29.79 16.84
C ASP A 286 -25.60 29.22 18.22
N GLY A 287 -25.41 27.92 18.41
CA GLY A 287 -25.55 27.26 19.71
C GLY A 287 -24.62 27.86 20.77
N LEU A 288 -23.34 27.97 20.44
CA LEU A 288 -22.36 28.62 21.34
C LEU A 288 -22.69 30.07 21.64
N ARG A 289 -23.13 30.83 20.64
CA ARG A 289 -23.55 32.25 20.85
C ARG A 289 -24.72 32.36 21.84
N SER A 290 -25.71 31.46 21.73
CA SER A 290 -26.84 31.38 22.66
C SER A 290 -26.39 31.02 24.08
N GLU A 291 -25.49 30.02 24.22
CA GLU A 291 -24.90 29.62 25.50
C GLU A 291 -24.13 30.81 26.13
N PHE A 292 -23.29 31.51 25.34
CA PHE A 292 -22.57 32.67 25.82
C PHE A 292 -23.50 33.82 26.27
N SER A 293 -24.58 34.07 25.51
CA SER A 293 -25.57 35.06 25.91
C SER A 293 -26.21 34.70 27.26
N SER A 294 -26.64 33.46 27.43
CA SER A 294 -27.21 32.98 28.69
C SER A 294 -26.25 33.10 29.88
N VAL A 295 -24.97 32.79 29.67
CA VAL A 295 -23.92 32.94 30.70
C VAL A 295 -23.72 34.44 31.05
N ALA A 296 -23.67 35.30 30.02
CA ALA A 296 -23.53 36.73 30.22
C ALA A 296 -24.70 37.32 31.02
N ASP A 297 -25.95 36.93 30.71
CA ASP A 297 -27.15 37.33 31.43
C ASP A 297 -27.13 36.85 32.88
N SER A 298 -26.70 35.60 33.10
CA SER A 298 -26.53 35.04 34.45
C SER A 298 -25.48 35.81 35.27
N LEU A 299 -24.34 36.11 34.65
CA LEU A 299 -23.28 36.90 35.27
C LEU A 299 -23.76 38.31 35.60
N SER A 300 -24.49 38.99 34.70
CA SER A 300 -25.07 40.31 34.92
C SER A 300 -26.03 40.29 36.11
N CYS A 301 -26.90 39.28 36.19
CA CYS A 301 -27.81 39.12 37.34
C CYS A 301 -27.04 38.95 38.68
N ARG A 302 -25.96 38.15 38.66
CA ARG A 302 -25.11 37.93 39.86
C ARG A 302 -24.37 39.20 40.27
N VAL A 303 -23.85 39.96 39.31
CA VAL A 303 -23.21 41.26 39.58
C VAL A 303 -24.21 42.22 40.21
N SER A 304 -25.42 42.33 39.65
CA SER A 304 -26.48 43.17 40.23
C SER A 304 -26.86 42.73 41.65
N SER A 305 -26.87 41.43 41.91
CA SER A 305 -27.11 40.89 43.27
C SER A 305 -26.01 41.27 44.25
N ILE A 306 -24.73 41.18 43.81
CA ILE A 306 -23.57 41.60 44.62
C ILE A 306 -23.61 43.09 44.89
N GLU A 307 -23.94 43.94 43.92
CA GLU A 307 -24.11 45.38 44.11
C GLU A 307 -25.21 45.66 45.10
N GLY A 308 -26.32 44.94 45.10
CA GLY A 308 -27.38 45.01 46.09
C GLY A 308 -26.91 44.67 47.51
N LEU A 309 -26.08 43.56 47.62
CA LEU A 309 -25.49 43.19 48.91
C LEU A 309 -24.50 44.24 49.42
N CYS A 310 -23.68 44.82 48.55
CA CYS A 310 -22.72 45.84 48.90
C CYS A 310 -23.49 47.10 49.47
N ARG A 311 -24.54 47.52 48.79
CA ARG A 311 -25.39 48.63 49.29
C ARG A 311 -26.03 48.33 50.65
N SER A 312 -26.49 47.09 50.87
CA SER A 312 -27.04 46.65 52.14
C SER A 312 -25.94 46.65 53.24
N LEU A 313 -24.75 46.22 52.96
CA LEU A 313 -23.60 46.25 53.88
C LEU A 313 -23.18 47.66 54.21
N GLU A 314 -23.16 48.56 53.22
CA GLU A 314 -22.94 50.01 53.46
C GLU A 314 -23.99 50.60 54.42
N GLY A 315 -25.28 50.25 54.25
CA GLY A 315 -26.36 50.66 55.13
C GLY A 315 -26.18 50.13 56.55
N VAL A 316 -25.74 48.85 56.69
CA VAL A 316 -25.43 48.29 58.02
C VAL A 316 -24.22 49.00 58.64
N PHE A 317 -23.18 49.26 57.86
CA PHE A 317 -21.99 49.96 58.32
C PHE A 317 -22.30 51.36 58.82
N MET A 318 -23.10 52.12 58.06
CA MET A 318 -23.58 53.44 58.45
C MET A 318 -24.42 53.39 59.73
N SER A 319 -25.26 52.33 59.88
CA SER A 319 -26.04 52.11 61.09
C SER A 319 -25.17 51.81 62.33
N LEU A 320 -24.15 50.99 62.12
CA LEU A 320 -23.15 50.68 63.17
C LEU A 320 -22.33 51.91 63.59
N GLU A 321 -21.94 52.74 62.62
CA GLU A 321 -21.27 54.02 62.95
C GLU A 321 -22.16 54.98 63.75
N ALA A 322 -23.43 55.08 63.40
CA ALA A 322 -24.38 55.82 64.13
C ALA A 322 -24.57 55.30 65.57
N LEU A 323 -24.66 53.95 65.74
CA LEU A 323 -24.67 53.32 67.07
C LEU A 323 -23.43 53.60 67.84
N ARG A 324 -22.24 53.48 67.22
CA ARG A 324 -20.93 53.78 67.84
C ARG A 324 -20.85 55.24 68.25
N GLY A 325 -21.40 56.18 67.49
CA GLY A 325 -21.54 57.57 67.83
C GLY A 325 -22.41 57.76 69.07
N SER A 326 -23.53 57.06 69.14
CA SER A 326 -24.47 57.11 70.27
C SER A 326 -23.85 56.47 71.55
N MET A 327 -23.09 55.43 71.45
CA MET A 327 -22.43 54.80 72.58
C MET A 327 -21.29 55.62 73.20
N LYS A 328 -20.69 56.57 72.46
CA LYS A 328 -19.70 57.51 73.01
C LYS A 328 -20.26 58.42 74.04
N HIS A 329 -21.57 58.60 74.13
CA HIS A 329 -22.25 59.41 75.10
C HIS A 329 -22.77 58.64 76.32
N VAL A 330 -22.65 57.33 76.38
CA VAL A 330 -23.00 56.51 77.55
C VAL A 330 -21.77 56.30 78.42
N ARG A 331 -21.62 57.03 79.50
CA ARG A 331 -20.65 56.77 80.55
C ARG A 331 -21.05 55.47 81.29
N ILE A 332 -20.39 54.40 81.01
CA ILE A 332 -20.52 53.17 81.81
C ILE A 332 -19.58 53.28 83.01
N GLY A 333 -20.15 53.23 84.22
CA GLY A 333 -19.38 53.09 85.48
C GLY A 333 -18.57 51.84 85.56
N ALA A 334 -17.44 51.89 86.24
CA ALA A 334 -16.43 50.86 86.33
C ALA A 334 -16.98 49.49 86.76
N PRO A 335 -16.47 48.36 86.16
CA PRO A 335 -16.86 47.05 86.60
C PRO A 335 -15.96 46.51 87.72
N PRO A 336 -16.39 45.53 88.55
CA PRO A 336 -15.55 44.84 89.48
C PRO A 336 -14.75 43.74 88.74
N ASP A 337 -13.55 43.55 89.25
CA ASP A 337 -12.50 42.58 88.90
C ASP A 337 -12.98 41.13 89.09
N THR A 338 -12.85 40.27 88.07
CA THR A 338 -12.77 38.82 88.27
C THR A 338 -11.83 38.20 87.24
N SER A 339 -10.63 37.92 87.75
CA SER A 339 -9.67 37.01 87.24
C SER A 339 -10.18 35.57 87.21
N ARG A 340 -9.67 34.77 86.24
CA ARG A 340 -9.69 33.30 86.05
C ARG A 340 -10.82 32.77 85.11
N ILE A 341 -10.35 32.16 84.01
CA ILE A 341 -10.24 30.73 83.86
C ILE A 341 -9.54 30.38 82.52
N GLN A 342 -8.76 29.41 82.60
CA GLN A 342 -7.78 28.79 81.70
C GLN A 342 -8.41 28.13 80.45
N ASN A 343 -7.55 28.06 79.45
CA ASN A 343 -7.23 26.95 78.48
C ASN A 343 -8.34 25.96 78.10
N SER A 344 -8.49 25.77 76.80
CA SER A 344 -8.37 24.46 76.19
C SER A 344 -8.21 24.56 74.68
N GLU A 345 -7.19 23.89 74.23
CA GLU A 345 -6.81 23.58 72.86
C GLU A 345 -7.85 22.67 72.21
N SER A 346 -7.96 22.74 70.86
CA SER A 346 -7.95 21.61 69.90
C SER A 346 -8.32 22.18 68.53
N SER A 347 -7.39 22.16 67.63
CA SER A 347 -6.97 21.16 66.66
C SER A 347 -7.96 20.94 65.51
N SER A 348 -7.40 21.17 64.30
CA SER A 348 -7.61 20.48 63.01
C SER A 348 -8.98 20.65 62.34
N ASP A 349 -9.07 20.94 61.10
CA ASP A 349 -8.58 20.11 59.98
C ASP A 349 -8.60 20.94 58.66
N ASP A 350 -7.52 20.78 57.94
CA ASP A 350 -7.37 21.14 56.54
C ASP A 350 -8.20 20.22 55.66
N GLU A 351 -9.04 20.76 54.81
CA GLU A 351 -9.51 20.05 53.63
C GLU A 351 -9.03 20.73 52.35
N ALA A 352 -8.05 20.07 51.77
CA ALA A 352 -7.51 20.39 50.45
C ALA A 352 -8.52 19.99 49.35
N ILE A 353 -8.87 20.96 48.54
CA ILE A 353 -9.66 20.71 47.31
C ILE A 353 -8.66 20.33 46.19
N ASP A 354 -8.71 19.10 45.82
CA ASP A 354 -7.98 18.47 44.74
C ASP A 354 -8.53 18.96 43.36
N ALA A 355 -7.65 19.56 42.58
CA ALA A 355 -7.92 19.98 41.21
C ALA A 355 -7.32 18.95 40.23
N SER A 356 -8.15 18.05 39.75
CA SER A 356 -7.76 17.12 38.66
C SER A 356 -7.90 17.79 37.29
N PRO A 357 -6.93 17.60 36.37
CA PRO A 357 -6.98 18.17 35.04
C PRO A 357 -7.75 17.25 34.07
N LEU A 358 -8.60 17.88 33.25
CA LEU A 358 -9.30 17.28 32.15
C LEU A 358 -8.32 16.87 31.02
N THR A 359 -8.19 15.59 30.81
CA THR A 359 -7.51 14.98 29.66
C THR A 359 -8.42 15.06 28.44
N THR A 360 -7.97 15.77 27.42
CA THR A 360 -8.52 15.74 26.07
C THR A 360 -8.10 14.44 25.37
N GLY A 361 -9.06 13.52 25.18
CA GLY A 361 -8.91 12.35 24.32
C GLY A 361 -9.21 12.74 22.88
N ALA A 362 -8.19 12.74 22.03
CA ALA A 362 -8.36 12.71 20.60
C ALA A 362 -8.46 11.24 20.16
N SER A 363 -9.52 10.90 19.44
CA SER A 363 -9.64 9.63 18.70
C SER A 363 -10.30 9.89 17.37
N ARG A 364 -9.52 9.54 16.33
CA ARG A 364 -9.79 9.22 14.93
C ARG A 364 -10.19 10.37 14.01
#